data_a75933f98e9a64dfd9d39682adbfd259
#
_entry.id   a75933f98e9a64dfd9d39682adbfd259
#
_cell.length_a   1.000
_cell.length_b   1.000
_cell.length_c   1.000
_cell.angle_alpha   90.00
_cell.angle_beta   90.00
_cell.angle_gamma   90.00
#
_symmetry.space_group_name_H-M   'P 1'
#
loop_
_entity.id
_entity.type
_entity.pdbx_description
1 polymer ?
#
loop_
_entity_poly.entity_id
_entity_poly.type
_entity_poly.pdbx_seq_one_letter_code
_entity_poly.pdbx_strand_id
1 'polypeptide(L)'
;MRRRILDHPPAALLVEGPTEFTAHLDEMVLDHRLPIMIYTWAPMFPDAPESSSQAAVRRGGFYPLTDFSPEWVALRTAHECGVPTEFIDLPWLAFADIAVAENRWAEPATAEKATERLRQEFGVDDTDALFDELLEIDPGLGYESYQERIRMLGTLLRGEPDPETQAREAHMAYRIDLARDRHGDDLLVVCGAAHVDGLGQLLQAGPEPVDTWLPPPDDERYGIALTPTSYAALDALDGYDAGQPTPGFYDQLYRDRDQGRHDTAQRLLGVVIESLRKAGRQISPADLMGVQVTAAGLARLRGHP
;
A
#
# COMPACT_ATOMS: atom_id res chain seq x y z
N MET A 1 5.30 10.89 -6.42
CA MET A 1 4.94 11.39 -5.09
C MET A 1 5.95 12.42 -4.56
N ARG A 2 7.19 12.03 -4.21
CA ARG A 2 8.19 12.93 -3.60
C ARG A 2 8.38 14.24 -4.38
N ARG A 3 8.61 14.16 -5.69
CA ARG A 3 8.79 15.32 -6.55
C ARG A 3 7.58 16.27 -6.53
N ARG A 4 6.35 15.72 -6.55
CA ARG A 4 5.13 16.54 -6.48
C ARG A 4 5.05 17.38 -5.20
N ILE A 5 5.45 16.80 -4.05
CA ILE A 5 5.43 17.51 -2.76
C ILE A 5 6.56 18.54 -2.69
N LEU A 6 7.77 18.19 -3.16
CA LEU A 6 8.92 19.10 -3.12
C LEU A 6 8.73 20.32 -4.05
N ASP A 7 8.20 20.10 -5.26
CA ASP A 7 8.03 21.16 -6.25
C ASP A 7 6.82 22.06 -5.91
N HIS A 8 5.78 21.47 -5.31
CA HIS A 8 4.54 22.18 -4.93
C HIS A 8 4.01 21.61 -3.61
N PRO A 9 4.55 22.07 -2.45
CA PRO A 9 4.07 21.62 -1.15
C PRO A 9 2.58 21.94 -0.98
N PRO A 10 1.73 20.94 -0.68
CA PRO A 10 0.30 21.20 -0.45
C PRO A 10 0.09 21.89 0.90
N ALA A 11 -1.08 22.49 1.09
CA ALA A 11 -1.47 23.08 2.37
C ALA A 11 -1.66 22.01 3.47
N ALA A 12 -2.06 20.79 3.09
CA ALA A 12 -2.04 19.62 3.95
C ALA A 12 -1.94 18.33 3.13
N LEU A 13 -1.35 17.29 3.75
CA LEU A 13 -1.30 15.92 3.25
C LEU A 13 -2.30 15.06 4.01
N LEU A 14 -3.14 14.33 3.28
CA LEU A 14 -4.12 13.40 3.81
C LEU A 14 -3.79 12.00 3.30
N VAL A 15 -3.66 11.03 4.20
CA VAL A 15 -3.22 9.68 3.85
C VAL A 15 -4.29 8.67 4.25
N GLU A 16 -4.62 7.75 3.36
CA GLU A 16 -5.46 6.60 3.69
C GLU A 16 -4.79 5.76 4.78
N GLY A 17 -5.51 5.53 5.84
CA GLY A 17 -5.11 4.77 7.01
C GLY A 17 -5.95 5.22 8.20
N PRO A 18 -6.11 4.36 9.21
CA PRO A 18 -6.90 4.66 10.39
C PRO A 18 -6.59 6.01 11.01
N THR A 19 -7.62 6.81 11.26
CA THR A 19 -7.46 8.19 11.77
C THR A 19 -6.68 8.27 13.07
N GLU A 20 -6.76 7.25 13.94
CA GLU A 20 -6.02 7.16 15.19
C GLU A 20 -4.49 7.12 14.98
N PHE A 21 -4.01 6.75 13.79
CA PHE A 21 -2.58 6.78 13.48
C PHE A 21 -2.00 8.20 13.43
N THR A 22 -2.84 9.21 13.27
CA THR A 22 -2.42 10.62 13.26
C THR A 22 -1.70 11.01 14.54
N ALA A 23 -2.09 10.45 15.69
CA ALA A 23 -1.43 10.71 16.97
C ALA A 23 0.01 10.17 17.06
N HIS A 24 0.39 9.27 16.16
CA HIS A 24 1.71 8.61 16.13
C HIS A 24 2.62 9.10 14.99
N LEU A 25 2.23 10.17 14.29
CA LEU A 25 3.02 10.71 13.18
C LEU A 25 4.44 11.10 13.59
N ASP A 26 4.60 11.71 14.76
CA ASP A 26 5.92 12.10 15.27
C ASP A 26 6.85 10.90 15.46
N GLU A 27 6.31 9.76 15.89
CA GLU A 27 7.06 8.51 15.97
C GLU A 27 7.39 7.95 14.59
N MET A 28 6.42 7.98 13.66
CA MET A 28 6.61 7.45 12.30
C MET A 28 7.70 8.17 11.52
N VAL A 29 7.89 9.47 11.74
CA VAL A 29 8.89 10.26 11.01
C VAL A 29 10.29 10.22 11.61
N LEU A 30 10.52 9.49 12.70
CA LEU A 30 11.85 9.23 13.23
C LEU A 30 12.72 8.45 12.22
N ASP A 31 14.02 8.39 12.48
CA ASP A 31 14.98 7.69 11.60
C ASP A 31 14.90 6.16 11.79
N HIS A 32 13.87 5.56 11.19
CA HIS A 32 13.66 4.12 11.22
C HIS A 32 14.46 3.40 10.14
N ARG A 33 14.90 2.19 10.48
CA ARG A 33 15.38 1.24 9.46
C ARG A 33 14.19 0.47 8.91
N LEU A 34 13.82 0.74 7.68
CA LEU A 34 12.71 0.08 7.01
C LEU A 34 13.05 -1.37 6.57
N PRO A 35 12.06 -2.23 6.45
CA PRO A 35 10.63 -1.99 6.69
C PRO A 35 10.25 -1.96 8.17
N ILE A 36 9.24 -1.17 8.49
CA ILE A 36 8.53 -1.18 9.77
C ILE A 36 7.06 -1.48 9.51
N MET A 37 6.31 -1.80 10.56
CA MET A 37 4.87 -1.87 10.48
C MET A 37 4.21 -1.17 11.65
N ILE A 38 3.05 -0.60 11.42
CA ILE A 38 2.15 -0.17 12.47
C ILE A 38 1.35 -1.42 12.86
N TYR A 39 1.46 -1.81 14.11
CA TYR A 39 0.67 -2.87 14.70
C TYR A 39 -0.40 -2.26 15.61
N THR A 40 -1.65 -2.60 15.35
CA THR A 40 -2.77 -2.19 16.20
C THR A 40 -3.43 -3.43 16.80
N TRP A 41 -3.94 -3.33 18.04
CA TRP A 41 -4.59 -4.44 18.73
C TRP A 41 -5.80 -4.00 19.54
N ALA A 42 -6.72 -4.93 19.71
CA ALA A 42 -7.91 -4.78 20.54
C ALA A 42 -8.29 -6.13 21.16
N PRO A 43 -9.06 -6.15 22.25
CA PRO A 43 -9.64 -7.40 22.75
C PRO A 43 -10.56 -8.01 21.71
N MET A 44 -10.44 -9.32 21.51
CA MET A 44 -11.38 -10.07 20.63
C MET A 44 -12.76 -10.20 21.27
N PHE A 45 -12.79 -10.24 22.60
CA PHE A 45 -14.01 -10.34 23.42
C PHE A 45 -14.01 -9.21 24.45
N PRO A 46 -14.46 -7.98 24.09
CA PRO A 46 -14.35 -6.81 24.97
C PRO A 46 -15.14 -6.95 26.28
N ASP A 47 -16.24 -7.69 26.25
CA ASP A 47 -17.13 -7.93 27.40
C ASP A 47 -16.76 -9.19 28.21
N ALA A 48 -15.68 -9.89 27.87
CA ALA A 48 -15.26 -11.07 28.58
C ALA A 48 -14.82 -10.73 30.01
N PRO A 49 -15.23 -11.51 31.03
CA PRO A 49 -14.74 -11.33 32.40
C PRO A 49 -13.21 -11.38 32.44
N GLU A 50 -12.57 -10.48 33.18
CA GLU A 50 -11.10 -10.40 33.30
C GLU A 50 -10.44 -11.72 33.73
N SER A 51 -11.16 -12.51 34.50
CA SER A 51 -10.72 -13.84 34.96
C SER A 51 -10.81 -14.94 33.92
N SER A 52 -11.41 -14.67 32.76
CA SER A 52 -11.57 -15.67 31.70
C SER A 52 -10.36 -15.72 30.77
N SER A 53 -10.10 -16.89 30.20
CA SER A 53 -9.07 -17.03 29.14
C SER A 53 -9.38 -16.19 27.89
N GLN A 54 -10.64 -15.87 27.65
CA GLN A 54 -11.07 -15.03 26.54
C GLN A 54 -10.64 -13.57 26.68
N ALA A 55 -10.50 -13.06 27.93
CA ALA A 55 -10.06 -11.70 28.17
C ALA A 55 -8.62 -11.42 27.67
N ALA A 56 -7.80 -12.47 27.53
CA ALA A 56 -6.43 -12.36 27.03
C ALA A 56 -6.33 -12.45 25.50
N VAL A 57 -7.41 -12.84 24.80
CA VAL A 57 -7.37 -12.98 23.34
C VAL A 57 -7.43 -11.61 22.69
N ARG A 58 -6.44 -11.33 21.85
CA ARG A 58 -6.34 -10.08 21.08
C ARG A 58 -6.59 -10.35 19.60
N ARG A 59 -7.20 -9.39 18.92
CA ARG A 59 -7.16 -9.25 17.47
C ARG A 59 -6.16 -8.14 17.13
N GLY A 60 -5.55 -8.20 15.96
CA GLY A 60 -4.60 -7.19 15.53
C GLY A 60 -4.67 -6.92 14.04
N GLY A 61 -4.27 -5.72 13.66
CA GLY A 61 -4.05 -5.32 12.27
C GLY A 61 -2.59 -4.94 12.06
N PHE A 62 -2.11 -5.10 10.84
CA PHE A 62 -0.75 -4.77 10.45
C PHE A 62 -0.77 -3.85 9.24
N TYR A 63 -0.03 -2.74 9.32
CA TYR A 63 0.09 -1.76 8.23
C TYR A 63 1.57 -1.54 7.95
N PRO A 64 2.14 -2.26 6.98
CA PRO A 64 3.57 -2.16 6.68
C PRO A 64 3.90 -0.87 5.96
N LEU A 65 5.08 -0.34 6.27
CA LEU A 65 5.68 0.81 5.63
C LEU A 65 7.06 0.43 5.10
N THR A 66 7.28 0.66 3.83
CA THR A 66 8.53 0.36 3.12
C THR A 66 9.10 1.62 2.49
N ASP A 67 10.36 1.61 2.07
CA ASP A 67 11.03 2.76 1.41
C ASP A 67 10.28 3.24 0.16
N PHE A 68 9.57 2.35 -0.51
CA PHE A 68 8.86 2.61 -1.76
C PHE A 68 7.34 2.75 -1.59
N SER A 69 6.78 2.52 -0.39
CA SER A 69 5.34 2.76 -0.14
C SER A 69 4.97 4.20 -0.42
N PRO A 70 3.94 4.47 -1.23
CA PRO A 70 3.50 5.84 -1.52
C PRO A 70 3.19 6.64 -0.25
N GLU A 71 2.57 5.99 0.74
CA GLU A 71 2.22 6.55 2.03
C GLU A 71 3.50 7.00 2.77
N TRP A 72 4.50 6.10 2.88
CA TRP A 72 5.76 6.41 3.55
C TRP A 72 6.50 7.55 2.87
N VAL A 73 6.63 7.49 1.54
CA VAL A 73 7.28 8.54 0.76
C VAL A 73 6.58 9.88 0.95
N ALA A 74 5.24 9.89 0.99
CA ALA A 74 4.45 11.10 1.20
C ALA A 74 4.65 11.65 2.62
N LEU A 75 4.51 10.81 3.65
CA LEU A 75 4.68 11.17 5.06
C LEU A 75 6.06 11.80 5.33
N ARG A 76 7.12 11.12 4.89
CA ARG A 76 8.50 11.62 5.06
C ARG A 76 8.73 12.94 4.35
N THR A 77 8.27 13.04 3.10
CA THR A 77 8.48 14.26 2.30
C THR A 77 7.66 15.42 2.85
N ALA A 78 6.43 15.20 3.28
CA ALA A 78 5.59 16.21 3.91
C ALA A 78 6.21 16.72 5.22
N HIS A 79 6.73 15.82 6.05
CA HIS A 79 7.43 16.19 7.28
C HIS A 79 8.68 17.05 6.97
N GLU A 80 9.50 16.68 5.98
CA GLU A 80 10.66 17.44 5.54
C GLU A 80 10.29 18.87 5.08
N CYS A 81 9.10 19.03 4.50
CA CYS A 81 8.57 20.32 4.03
C CYS A 81 7.75 21.08 5.08
N GLY A 82 7.54 20.52 6.27
CA GLY A 82 6.69 21.13 7.30
C GLY A 82 5.19 21.16 6.93
N VAL A 83 4.74 20.25 6.07
CA VAL A 83 3.34 20.14 5.62
C VAL A 83 2.52 19.39 6.69
N PRO A 84 1.41 19.98 7.20
CA PRO A 84 0.48 19.30 8.10
C PRO A 84 -0.03 17.99 7.47
N THR A 85 -0.08 16.93 8.27
CA THR A 85 -0.43 15.60 7.78
C THR A 85 -1.44 14.93 8.69
N GLU A 86 -2.42 14.21 8.12
CA GLU A 86 -3.44 13.45 8.84
C GLU A 86 -3.71 12.12 8.13
N PHE A 87 -4.03 11.07 8.92
CA PHE A 87 -4.69 9.89 8.41
C PHE A 87 -6.21 10.09 8.40
N ILE A 88 -6.88 9.60 7.37
CA ILE A 88 -8.27 9.97 7.08
C ILE A 88 -9.25 8.80 6.97
N ASP A 89 -8.80 7.55 7.03
CA ASP A 89 -9.69 6.39 6.94
C ASP A 89 -10.42 6.14 8.26
N LEU A 90 -11.46 5.31 8.23
CA LEU A 90 -12.17 4.87 9.44
C LEU A 90 -11.16 4.37 10.50
N PRO A 91 -11.42 4.61 11.79
CA PRO A 91 -10.65 3.99 12.85
C PRO A 91 -10.60 2.47 12.67
N TRP A 92 -9.45 1.86 12.91
CA TRP A 92 -9.29 0.41 12.76
C TRP A 92 -10.34 -0.39 13.55
N LEU A 93 -10.76 0.11 14.71
CA LEU A 93 -11.78 -0.51 15.54
C LEU A 93 -13.17 -0.52 14.90
N ALA A 94 -13.48 0.44 14.03
CA ALA A 94 -14.74 0.44 13.30
C ALA A 94 -14.86 -0.76 12.34
N PHE A 95 -13.72 -1.31 11.91
CA PHE A 95 -13.68 -2.54 11.12
C PHE A 95 -13.68 -3.82 11.95
N ALA A 96 -13.44 -3.68 13.22
CA ALA A 96 -13.18 -4.81 14.10
C ALA A 96 -14.38 -5.72 14.32
N ASP A 97 -15.59 -5.23 14.02
CA ASP A 97 -16.83 -6.02 14.05
C ASP A 97 -17.16 -6.64 12.67
N ILE A 98 -16.45 -6.24 11.62
CA ILE A 98 -16.61 -6.75 10.26
C ILE A 98 -15.62 -7.89 10.05
N ALA A 99 -16.12 -9.09 10.15
CA ALA A 99 -15.50 -10.38 9.81
C ALA A 99 -13.99 -10.58 10.00
N VAL A 100 -13.65 -11.38 10.97
CA VAL A 100 -12.31 -11.87 11.34
C VAL A 100 -11.63 -12.75 10.25
N ALA A 101 -12.23 -12.97 9.10
CA ALA A 101 -11.83 -14.08 8.22
C ALA A 101 -11.58 -13.71 6.75
N GLU A 102 -11.81 -12.51 6.31
CA GLU A 102 -11.61 -12.18 4.90
C GLU A 102 -10.41 -11.28 4.69
N ASN A 103 -9.59 -11.65 3.73
CA ASN A 103 -8.53 -10.81 3.21
C ASN A 103 -9.16 -9.52 2.66
N ARG A 104 -9.01 -8.40 3.37
CA ARG A 104 -9.61 -7.11 3.01
C ARG A 104 -9.09 -6.54 1.70
N TRP A 105 -7.99 -7.09 1.22
CA TRP A 105 -7.32 -6.70 0.00
C TRP A 105 -7.65 -7.62 -1.18
N ALA A 106 -8.48 -8.66 -0.98
CA ALA A 106 -8.91 -9.53 -2.06
C ALA A 106 -9.73 -8.73 -3.08
N GLU A 107 -9.42 -8.95 -4.36
CA GLU A 107 -10.17 -8.32 -5.45
C GLU A 107 -11.66 -8.71 -5.37
N PRO A 108 -12.59 -7.75 -5.55
CA PRO A 108 -14.01 -8.07 -5.67
C PRO A 108 -14.24 -9.04 -6.83
N ALA A 109 -15.14 -9.99 -6.67
CA ALA A 109 -15.48 -10.99 -7.71
C ALA A 109 -15.92 -10.36 -9.06
N THR A 110 -16.38 -9.12 -9.05
CA THR A 110 -16.70 -8.33 -10.24
C THR A 110 -15.46 -7.81 -10.96
N ALA A 111 -14.41 -7.48 -10.22
CA ALA A 111 -13.12 -7.05 -10.75
C ALA A 111 -12.37 -8.22 -11.39
N GLU A 112 -12.51 -9.44 -10.84
CA GLU A 112 -11.83 -10.65 -11.32
C GLU A 112 -12.02 -10.91 -12.83
N LYS A 113 -13.24 -10.72 -13.34
CA LYS A 113 -13.53 -10.91 -14.78
C LYS A 113 -12.87 -9.86 -15.66
N ALA A 114 -12.78 -8.63 -15.19
CA ALA A 114 -12.16 -7.54 -15.92
C ALA A 114 -10.63 -7.71 -15.94
N THR A 115 -10.06 -8.02 -14.78
CA THR A 115 -8.64 -8.33 -14.61
C THR A 115 -8.23 -9.54 -15.47
N GLU A 116 -9.03 -10.61 -15.46
CA GLU A 116 -8.76 -11.79 -16.29
C GLU A 116 -8.72 -11.46 -17.78
N ARG A 117 -9.63 -10.60 -18.28
CA ARG A 117 -9.61 -10.16 -19.69
C ARG A 117 -8.34 -9.35 -20.00
N LEU A 118 -7.95 -8.44 -19.12
CA LEU A 118 -6.72 -7.67 -19.31
C LEU A 118 -5.50 -8.58 -19.29
N ARG A 119 -5.40 -9.52 -18.36
CA ARG A 119 -4.30 -10.49 -18.31
C ARG A 119 -4.19 -11.27 -19.63
N GLN A 120 -5.30 -11.73 -20.17
CA GLN A 120 -5.33 -12.43 -21.46
C GLN A 120 -4.90 -11.53 -22.62
N GLU A 121 -5.33 -10.26 -22.64
CA GLU A 121 -4.98 -9.31 -23.70
C GLU A 121 -3.50 -8.92 -23.67
N PHE A 122 -2.95 -8.71 -22.47
CA PHE A 122 -1.53 -8.41 -22.28
C PHE A 122 -0.64 -9.66 -22.26
N GLY A 123 -1.23 -10.85 -22.21
CA GLY A 123 -0.48 -12.11 -22.23
C GLY A 123 0.35 -12.33 -20.96
N VAL A 124 -0.17 -11.90 -19.80
CA VAL A 124 0.47 -12.03 -18.48
C VAL A 124 -0.27 -13.05 -17.63
N ASP A 125 0.46 -13.70 -16.70
CA ASP A 125 -0.05 -14.85 -15.96
C ASP A 125 -0.85 -14.47 -14.70
N ASP A 126 -0.56 -13.30 -14.11
CA ASP A 126 -1.17 -12.84 -12.86
C ASP A 126 -1.41 -11.33 -12.85
N THR A 127 -2.08 -10.83 -11.82
CA THR A 127 -2.43 -9.42 -11.65
C THR A 127 -1.20 -8.55 -11.39
N ASP A 128 -0.17 -9.10 -10.75
CA ASP A 128 1.05 -8.37 -10.46
C ASP A 128 1.85 -8.11 -11.74
N ALA A 129 1.95 -9.13 -12.59
CA ALA A 129 2.54 -8.97 -13.92
C ALA A 129 1.75 -7.98 -14.79
N LEU A 130 0.41 -7.92 -14.64
CA LEU A 130 -0.41 -6.91 -15.30
C LEU A 130 -0.12 -5.50 -14.77
N PHE A 131 0.03 -5.35 -13.46
CA PHE A 131 0.37 -4.08 -12.84
C PHE A 131 1.76 -3.60 -13.29
N ASP A 132 2.74 -4.49 -13.30
CA ASP A 132 4.08 -4.22 -13.82
C ASP A 132 4.02 -3.75 -15.29
N GLU A 133 3.29 -4.48 -16.13
CA GLU A 133 3.14 -4.17 -17.56
C GLU A 133 2.53 -2.79 -17.80
N LEU A 134 1.51 -2.44 -17.03
CA LEU A 134 0.78 -1.19 -17.20
C LEU A 134 1.49 0.03 -16.61
N LEU A 135 2.23 -0.14 -15.53
CA LEU A 135 2.69 0.96 -14.68
C LEU A 135 4.20 0.99 -14.44
N GLU A 136 4.85 -0.18 -14.26
CA GLU A 136 6.22 -0.21 -13.73
C GLU A 136 7.29 -0.46 -14.79
N ILE A 137 6.99 -1.17 -15.87
CA ILE A 137 7.99 -1.59 -16.86
C ILE A 137 8.52 -0.42 -17.67
N ASP A 138 7.68 0.57 -17.99
CA ASP A 138 8.09 1.73 -18.82
C ASP A 138 8.81 2.78 -17.95
N PRO A 139 10.16 2.87 -18.01
CA PRO A 139 10.90 3.87 -17.24
C PRO A 139 10.67 5.31 -17.75
N GLY A 140 10.09 5.46 -18.92
CA GLY A 140 9.73 6.74 -19.55
C GLY A 140 8.32 7.22 -19.20
N LEU A 141 7.54 6.42 -18.45
CA LEU A 141 6.18 6.79 -18.07
C LEU A 141 6.19 8.05 -17.20
N GLY A 142 5.67 9.14 -17.74
CA GLY A 142 5.56 10.40 -17.03
C GLY A 142 4.51 10.36 -15.91
N TYR A 143 4.65 11.26 -14.93
CA TYR A 143 3.75 11.33 -13.77
C TYR A 143 2.26 11.41 -14.15
N GLU A 144 1.90 12.26 -15.11
CA GLU A 144 0.50 12.43 -15.54
C GLU A 144 -0.06 11.15 -16.14
N SER A 145 0.70 10.50 -17.04
CA SER A 145 0.30 9.24 -17.66
C SER A 145 0.20 8.11 -16.63
N TYR A 146 1.11 8.08 -15.64
CA TYR A 146 1.03 7.14 -14.53
C TYR A 146 -0.26 7.33 -13.73
N GLN A 147 -0.59 8.58 -13.37
CA GLN A 147 -1.81 8.92 -12.63
C GLN A 147 -3.08 8.55 -13.41
N GLU A 148 -3.09 8.77 -14.72
CA GLU A 148 -4.22 8.39 -15.57
C GLU A 148 -4.41 6.87 -15.62
N ARG A 149 -3.33 6.13 -15.86
CA ARG A 149 -3.37 4.66 -15.92
C ARG A 149 -3.79 4.04 -14.60
N ILE A 150 -3.20 4.49 -13.46
CA ILE A 150 -3.56 3.96 -12.15
C ILE A 150 -5.01 4.28 -11.77
N ARG A 151 -5.53 5.47 -12.14
CA ARG A 151 -6.93 5.81 -11.92
C ARG A 151 -7.86 4.93 -12.76
N MET A 152 -7.54 4.71 -14.03
CA MET A 152 -8.33 3.83 -14.89
C MET A 152 -8.35 2.40 -14.36
N LEU A 153 -7.20 1.89 -13.92
CA LEU A 153 -7.09 0.57 -13.30
C LEU A 153 -7.90 0.51 -12.00
N GLY A 154 -7.78 1.51 -11.14
CA GLY A 154 -8.54 1.61 -9.90
C GLY A 154 -10.06 1.62 -10.13
N THR A 155 -10.55 2.38 -11.11
CA THR A 155 -11.97 2.38 -11.50
C THR A 155 -12.42 0.99 -11.98
N LEU A 156 -11.58 0.29 -12.74
CA LEU A 156 -11.88 -1.04 -13.25
C LEU A 156 -11.92 -2.08 -12.12
N LEU A 157 -10.97 -2.01 -11.19
CA LEU A 157 -10.85 -2.96 -10.07
C LEU A 157 -11.86 -2.70 -8.96
N ARG A 158 -12.38 -1.48 -8.83
CA ARG A 158 -13.32 -1.10 -7.77
C ARG A 158 -14.60 -1.95 -7.77
N GLY A 159 -15.18 -2.25 -8.94
CA GLY A 159 -16.48 -2.89 -9.03
C GLY A 159 -17.59 -2.10 -8.31
N GLU A 160 -18.63 -2.82 -7.86
CA GLU A 160 -19.67 -2.27 -6.98
C GLU A 160 -19.11 -2.22 -5.53
N PRO A 161 -19.03 -1.06 -4.88
CA PRO A 161 -18.47 -0.95 -3.55
C PRO A 161 -19.40 -1.65 -2.54
N ASP A 162 -18.83 -2.48 -1.70
CA ASP A 162 -19.50 -3.10 -0.58
C ASP A 162 -19.81 -2.09 0.55
N PRO A 163 -20.59 -2.45 1.57
CA PRO A 163 -20.92 -1.54 2.66
C PRO A 163 -19.70 -1.04 3.45
N GLU A 164 -18.64 -1.84 3.57
CA GLU A 164 -17.40 -1.42 4.23
C GLU A 164 -16.70 -0.34 3.42
N THR A 165 -16.50 -0.57 2.13
CA THR A 165 -15.90 0.39 1.20
C THR A 165 -16.70 1.70 1.19
N GLN A 166 -18.05 1.62 1.17
CA GLN A 166 -18.91 2.81 1.23
C GLN A 166 -18.72 3.60 2.52
N ALA A 167 -18.65 2.92 3.68
CA ALA A 167 -18.45 3.56 4.98
C ALA A 167 -17.06 4.22 5.07
N ARG A 168 -16.01 3.55 4.58
CA ARG A 168 -14.65 4.09 4.51
C ARG A 168 -14.60 5.36 3.65
N GLU A 169 -15.16 5.31 2.46
CA GLU A 169 -15.18 6.45 1.55
C GLU A 169 -16.00 7.62 2.09
N ALA A 170 -17.14 7.36 2.72
CA ALA A 170 -17.92 8.39 3.37
C ALA A 170 -17.14 9.08 4.49
N HIS A 171 -16.43 8.31 5.32
CA HIS A 171 -15.57 8.86 6.37
C HIS A 171 -14.39 9.64 5.78
N MET A 172 -13.67 9.09 4.81
CA MET A 172 -12.56 9.77 4.17
C MET A 172 -13.01 11.09 3.51
N ALA A 173 -14.14 11.08 2.80
CA ALA A 173 -14.68 12.28 2.17
C ALA A 173 -15.02 13.37 3.22
N TYR A 174 -15.63 12.99 4.34
CA TYR A 174 -15.90 13.89 5.44
C TYR A 174 -14.61 14.47 6.06
N ARG A 175 -13.58 13.63 6.25
CA ARG A 175 -12.27 14.10 6.74
C ARG A 175 -11.57 15.04 5.77
N ILE A 176 -11.67 14.79 4.46
CA ILE A 176 -11.15 15.70 3.42
C ILE A 176 -11.87 17.04 3.48
N ASP A 177 -13.17 17.06 3.66
CA ASP A 177 -13.96 18.30 3.75
C ASP A 177 -13.58 19.12 4.99
N LEU A 178 -13.44 18.46 6.15
CA LEU A 178 -12.92 19.10 7.37
C LEU A 178 -11.49 19.64 7.20
N ALA A 179 -10.64 18.95 6.44
CA ALA A 179 -9.29 19.45 6.16
C ALA A 179 -9.33 20.65 5.21
N ARG A 180 -10.26 20.66 4.23
CA ARG A 180 -10.49 21.81 3.35
C ARG A 180 -10.90 23.05 4.13
N ASP A 181 -11.77 22.92 5.11
CA ASP A 181 -12.17 24.02 5.97
C ASP A 181 -11.01 24.61 6.79
N ARG A 182 -10.05 23.77 7.18
CA ARG A 182 -8.89 24.18 8.00
C ARG A 182 -7.71 24.71 7.19
N HIS A 183 -7.45 24.13 6.04
CA HIS A 183 -6.22 24.33 5.27
C HIS A 183 -6.47 24.93 3.88
N GLY A 184 -7.72 25.04 3.43
CA GLY A 184 -8.05 25.46 2.06
C GLY A 184 -8.05 24.31 1.05
N ASP A 185 -8.17 24.66 -0.23
CA ASP A 185 -8.40 23.67 -1.31
C ASP A 185 -7.14 22.95 -1.81
N ASP A 186 -5.94 23.45 -1.49
CA ASP A 186 -4.68 22.84 -1.94
C ASP A 186 -4.30 21.66 -1.07
N LEU A 187 -5.08 20.60 -1.13
CA LEU A 187 -4.85 19.36 -0.41
C LEU A 187 -4.25 18.27 -1.31
N LEU A 188 -3.35 17.46 -0.76
CA LEU A 188 -2.88 16.25 -1.41
C LEU A 188 -3.42 15.03 -0.67
N VAL A 189 -4.21 14.20 -1.37
CA VAL A 189 -4.75 12.95 -0.83
C VAL A 189 -3.97 11.78 -1.41
N VAL A 190 -3.48 10.89 -0.55
CA VAL A 190 -2.83 9.63 -0.91
C VAL A 190 -3.74 8.49 -0.46
N CYS A 191 -4.32 7.80 -1.41
CA CYS A 191 -5.26 6.70 -1.15
C CYS A 191 -5.15 5.62 -2.22
N GLY A 192 -5.71 4.46 -1.95
CA GLY A 192 -5.87 3.39 -2.93
C GLY A 192 -6.65 3.87 -4.15
N ALA A 193 -6.17 3.50 -5.33
CA ALA A 193 -6.73 3.97 -6.60
C ALA A 193 -8.23 3.66 -6.75
N ALA A 194 -8.70 2.57 -6.15
CA ALA A 194 -10.11 2.17 -6.17
C ALA A 194 -11.04 3.18 -5.45
N HIS A 195 -10.53 3.98 -4.51
CA HIS A 195 -11.32 4.97 -3.77
C HIS A 195 -11.48 6.30 -4.50
N VAL A 196 -10.63 6.61 -5.49
CA VAL A 196 -10.54 7.94 -6.12
C VAL A 196 -11.88 8.41 -6.69
N ASP A 197 -12.56 7.55 -7.46
CA ASP A 197 -13.83 7.93 -8.09
C ASP A 197 -14.97 8.05 -7.06
N GLY A 198 -15.01 7.18 -6.05
CA GLY A 198 -15.99 7.26 -4.96
C GLY A 198 -15.82 8.53 -4.13
N LEU A 199 -14.60 8.84 -3.73
CA LEU A 199 -14.29 10.07 -3.02
C LEU A 199 -14.66 11.31 -3.84
N GLY A 200 -14.35 11.30 -5.15
CA GLY A 200 -14.71 12.39 -6.05
C GLY A 200 -16.22 12.65 -6.10
N GLN A 201 -17.04 11.59 -6.16
CA GLN A 201 -18.50 11.68 -6.16
C GLN A 201 -19.03 12.21 -4.83
N LEU A 202 -18.54 11.69 -3.70
CA LEU A 202 -18.97 12.12 -2.36
C LEU A 202 -18.61 13.58 -2.08
N LEU A 203 -17.40 14.01 -2.46
CA LEU A 203 -16.97 15.40 -2.30
C LEU A 203 -17.78 16.38 -3.15
N GLN A 204 -18.25 15.96 -4.34
CA GLN A 204 -19.15 16.77 -5.17
C GLN A 204 -20.57 16.85 -4.60
N ALA A 205 -21.03 15.78 -3.95
CA ALA A 205 -22.35 15.74 -3.33
C ALA A 205 -22.43 16.54 -2.01
N GLY A 206 -21.29 16.81 -1.39
CA GLY A 206 -21.18 17.35 -0.04
C GLY A 206 -21.25 16.24 1.00
N PRO A 207 -20.10 15.83 1.58
CA PRO A 207 -20.07 14.73 2.51
C PRO A 207 -20.80 15.06 3.82
N GLU A 208 -21.51 14.06 4.36
CA GLU A 208 -22.18 14.19 5.64
C GLU A 208 -21.24 13.82 6.81
N PRO A 209 -21.44 14.39 8.02
CA PRO A 209 -20.69 13.99 9.20
C PRO A 209 -20.81 12.51 9.49
N VAL A 210 -19.66 11.87 9.72
CA VAL A 210 -19.59 10.44 10.12
C VAL A 210 -19.09 10.38 11.55
N ASP A 211 -19.94 9.86 12.44
CA ASP A 211 -19.57 9.63 13.84
C ASP A 211 -18.85 8.29 13.99
N THR A 212 -17.72 8.31 14.68
CA THR A 212 -16.88 7.12 14.89
C THR A 212 -16.51 6.97 16.35
N TRP A 213 -16.61 5.75 16.87
CA TRP A 213 -16.18 5.45 18.22
C TRP A 213 -14.68 5.18 18.26
N LEU A 214 -14.01 5.74 19.27
CA LEU A 214 -12.64 5.43 19.63
C LEU A 214 -12.59 4.98 21.10
N PRO A 215 -11.69 4.04 21.45
CA PRO A 215 -11.52 3.63 22.83
C PRO A 215 -10.99 4.79 23.70
N PRO A 216 -11.23 4.77 25.00
CA PRO A 216 -10.58 5.68 25.92
C PRO A 216 -9.05 5.60 25.79
N PRO A 217 -8.33 6.74 25.81
CA PRO A 217 -6.87 6.77 25.62
C PRO A 217 -6.08 5.93 26.62
N ASP A 218 -6.63 5.76 27.81
CA ASP A 218 -5.98 5.03 28.94
C ASP A 218 -6.35 3.54 28.99
N ASP A 219 -7.13 3.02 28.02
CA ASP A 219 -7.49 1.61 28.01
C ASP A 219 -6.40 0.76 27.34
N GLU A 220 -5.49 0.22 28.17
CA GLU A 220 -4.37 -0.63 27.74
C GLU A 220 -4.78 -1.90 26.96
N ARG A 221 -6.06 -2.23 26.93
CA ARG A 221 -6.55 -3.34 26.10
C ARG A 221 -6.48 -3.04 24.60
N TYR A 222 -6.44 -1.75 24.26
CA TYR A 222 -6.30 -1.23 22.91
C TYR A 222 -4.92 -0.60 22.74
N GLY A 223 -4.36 -0.63 21.56
CA GLY A 223 -3.11 0.05 21.36
C GLY A 223 -2.62 0.05 19.93
N ILE A 224 -1.64 0.89 19.72
CA ILE A 224 -0.91 1.06 18.48
C ILE A 224 0.58 1.06 18.83
N ALA A 225 1.39 0.37 18.05
CA ALA A 225 2.84 0.38 18.19
C ALA A 225 3.53 0.29 16.84
N LEU A 226 4.63 1.00 16.69
CA LEU A 226 5.56 0.78 15.59
C LEU A 226 6.47 -0.40 15.93
N THR A 227 6.58 -1.35 15.01
CA THR A 227 7.40 -2.54 15.20
C THR A 227 8.31 -2.77 13.99
N PRO A 228 9.58 -3.16 14.22
CA PRO A 228 10.45 -3.58 13.14
C PRO A 228 9.91 -4.84 12.47
N THR A 229 10.10 -4.93 11.16
CA THR A 229 9.77 -6.12 10.40
C THR A 229 10.86 -6.43 9.37
N SER A 230 10.65 -7.40 8.51
CA SER A 230 11.54 -7.72 7.40
C SER A 230 10.75 -8.03 6.15
N TYR A 231 11.36 -7.87 4.98
CA TYR A 231 10.71 -8.24 3.72
C TYR A 231 10.33 -9.71 3.67
N ALA A 232 11.13 -10.60 4.27
CA ALA A 232 10.79 -12.01 4.38
C ALA A 232 9.56 -12.27 5.28
N ALA A 233 9.37 -11.46 6.32
CA ALA A 233 8.17 -11.54 7.16
C ALA A 233 6.94 -10.98 6.45
N LEU A 234 7.10 -9.89 5.69
CA LEU A 234 6.02 -9.32 4.89
C LEU A 234 5.58 -10.28 3.79
N ASP A 235 6.52 -10.92 3.10
CA ASP A 235 6.28 -11.91 2.05
C ASP A 235 5.59 -13.18 2.59
N ALA A 236 5.78 -13.49 3.87
CA ALA A 236 5.19 -14.65 4.53
C ALA A 236 3.82 -14.37 5.18
N LEU A 237 3.33 -13.13 5.17
CA LEU A 237 1.99 -12.80 5.66
C LEU A 237 0.96 -13.32 4.67
N ASP A 238 0.35 -14.46 4.98
CA ASP A 238 -0.77 -15.00 4.21
C ASP A 238 -1.91 -13.96 4.16
N GLY A 239 -2.34 -13.64 2.94
CA GLY A 239 -3.41 -12.66 2.75
C GLY A 239 -2.95 -11.19 2.78
N TYR A 240 -1.67 -10.91 2.81
CA TYR A 240 -1.14 -9.59 2.54
C TYR A 240 -1.14 -9.32 1.03
N ASP A 241 -2.32 -9.09 0.52
CA ASP A 241 -2.58 -8.69 -0.87
C ASP A 241 -2.60 -7.17 -1.02
N ALA A 242 -1.76 -6.47 -0.27
CA ALA A 242 -1.63 -5.02 -0.41
C ALA A 242 -0.92 -4.60 -1.71
N GLY A 243 -1.04 -5.41 -2.75
CA GLY A 243 -0.54 -5.09 -4.07
C GLY A 243 0.99 -5.05 -4.19
N GLN A 244 1.70 -5.75 -3.31
CA GLN A 244 3.15 -5.80 -3.34
C GLN A 244 3.68 -7.21 -3.08
N PRO A 245 3.48 -8.14 -4.03
CA PRO A 245 4.18 -9.41 -3.98
C PRO A 245 5.68 -9.14 -4.10
N THR A 246 6.48 -9.99 -3.52
CA THR A 246 7.94 -9.86 -3.59
C THR A 246 8.48 -8.48 -3.15
N PRO A 247 8.14 -7.99 -1.93
CA PRO A 247 8.48 -6.62 -1.50
C PRO A 247 9.98 -6.35 -1.52
N GLY A 248 10.82 -7.36 -1.37
CA GLY A 248 12.27 -7.23 -1.50
C GLY A 248 12.75 -6.92 -2.92
N PHE A 249 12.01 -7.36 -3.95
CA PHE A 249 12.29 -6.98 -5.34
C PHE A 249 12.01 -5.49 -5.58
N TYR A 250 10.85 -5.01 -5.15
CA TYR A 250 10.47 -3.61 -5.31
C TYR A 250 11.35 -2.66 -4.50
N ASP A 251 11.79 -3.05 -3.31
CA ASP A 251 12.78 -2.29 -2.54
C ASP A 251 14.09 -2.12 -3.33
N GLN A 252 14.60 -3.21 -3.89
CA GLN A 252 15.82 -3.15 -4.68
C GLN A 252 15.63 -2.33 -5.97
N LEU A 253 14.48 -2.48 -6.63
CA LEU A 253 14.12 -1.71 -7.82
C LEU A 253 14.06 -0.21 -7.51
N TYR A 254 13.40 0.17 -6.42
CA TYR A 254 13.29 1.55 -5.97
C TYR A 254 14.67 2.16 -5.70
N ARG A 255 15.52 1.47 -4.94
CA ARG A 255 16.89 1.92 -4.63
C ARG A 255 17.78 2.04 -5.86
N ASP A 256 17.65 1.10 -6.79
CA ASP A 256 18.43 1.13 -8.02
C ASP A 256 17.99 2.30 -8.92
N ARG A 257 16.69 2.54 -9.06
CA ARG A 257 16.14 3.68 -9.81
C ARG A 257 16.54 5.02 -9.18
N ASP A 258 16.52 5.15 -7.86
CA ASP A 258 16.97 6.36 -7.16
C ASP A 258 18.45 6.66 -7.44
N GLN A 259 19.25 5.62 -7.68
CA GLN A 259 20.68 5.73 -8.06
C GLN A 259 20.91 5.76 -9.57
N GLY A 260 19.86 5.89 -10.38
CA GLY A 260 19.93 5.92 -11.85
C GLY A 260 20.34 4.59 -12.48
N ARG A 261 20.15 3.47 -11.78
CA ARG A 261 20.43 2.12 -12.29
C ARG A 261 19.16 1.48 -12.86
N HIS A 262 19.31 0.72 -13.94
CA HIS A 262 18.23 0.06 -14.65
C HIS A 262 18.50 -1.43 -14.88
N ASP A 263 19.42 -2.04 -14.12
CA ASP A 263 19.87 -3.42 -14.26
C ASP A 263 19.46 -4.31 -13.07
N THR A 264 18.41 -3.95 -12.34
CA THR A 264 17.96 -4.62 -11.12
C THR A 264 17.73 -6.12 -11.31
N ALA A 265 17.05 -6.52 -12.38
CA ALA A 265 16.78 -7.94 -12.66
C ALA A 265 18.08 -8.75 -12.83
N GLN A 266 19.06 -8.22 -13.56
CA GLN A 266 20.35 -8.87 -13.76
C GLN A 266 21.15 -8.99 -12.45
N ARG A 267 21.10 -7.97 -11.61
CA ARG A 267 21.77 -7.97 -10.30
C ARG A 267 21.13 -8.98 -9.36
N LEU A 268 19.81 -9.03 -9.28
CA LEU A 268 19.09 -10.00 -8.47
C LEU A 268 19.32 -11.45 -8.96
N LEU A 269 19.37 -11.65 -10.27
CA LEU A 269 19.76 -12.96 -10.83
C LEU A 269 21.16 -13.36 -10.32
N GLY A 270 22.10 -12.44 -10.25
CA GLY A 270 23.41 -12.66 -9.65
C GLY A 270 23.34 -13.10 -8.19
N VAL A 271 22.50 -12.45 -7.38
CA VAL A 271 22.27 -12.80 -5.96
C VAL A 271 21.66 -14.19 -5.83
N VAL A 272 20.67 -14.53 -6.65
CA VAL A 272 20.04 -15.86 -6.68
C VAL A 272 21.07 -16.93 -7.01
N ILE A 273 21.90 -16.72 -8.02
CA ILE A 273 22.96 -17.67 -8.42
C ILE A 273 23.97 -17.88 -7.30
N GLU A 274 24.41 -16.80 -6.66
CA GLU A 274 25.33 -16.90 -5.51
C GLU A 274 24.71 -17.70 -4.37
N SER A 275 23.45 -17.47 -4.06
CA SER A 275 22.71 -18.20 -3.03
C SER A 275 22.57 -19.68 -3.35
N LEU A 276 22.26 -20.01 -4.60
CA LEU A 276 22.19 -21.40 -5.08
C LEU A 276 23.54 -22.12 -4.99
N ARG A 277 24.63 -21.43 -5.35
CA ARG A 277 25.99 -21.97 -5.22
C ARG A 277 26.37 -22.21 -3.76
N LYS A 278 26.04 -21.31 -2.86
CA LYS A 278 26.23 -21.48 -1.40
C LYS A 278 25.43 -22.68 -0.86
N ALA A 279 24.25 -22.94 -1.43
CA ALA A 279 23.42 -24.11 -1.13
C ALA A 279 23.90 -25.40 -1.82
N GLY A 280 25.08 -25.41 -2.43
CA GLY A 280 25.68 -26.58 -3.09
C GLY A 280 25.08 -26.92 -4.45
N ARG A 281 24.28 -26.04 -5.04
CA ARG A 281 23.74 -26.22 -6.40
C ARG A 281 24.78 -25.77 -7.43
N GLN A 282 25.06 -26.64 -8.39
CA GLN A 282 25.96 -26.29 -9.50
C GLN A 282 25.17 -25.58 -10.60
N ILE A 283 25.54 -24.34 -10.84
CA ILE A 283 24.99 -23.53 -11.95
C ILE A 283 26.17 -23.26 -12.88
N SER A 284 26.08 -23.75 -14.10
CA SER A 284 27.10 -23.51 -15.10
C SER A 284 27.00 -22.13 -15.73
N PRO A 285 28.07 -21.59 -16.30
CA PRO A 285 27.99 -20.38 -17.11
C PRO A 285 27.03 -20.49 -18.29
N ALA A 286 26.87 -21.69 -18.85
CA ALA A 286 25.93 -21.94 -19.95
C ALA A 286 24.47 -21.78 -19.51
N ASP A 287 24.11 -22.28 -18.31
CA ASP A 287 22.76 -22.10 -17.75
C ASP A 287 22.44 -20.61 -17.58
N LEU A 288 23.41 -19.85 -17.03
CA LEU A 288 23.25 -18.40 -16.86
C LEU A 288 23.08 -17.67 -18.19
N MET A 289 23.89 -18.00 -19.19
CA MET A 289 23.77 -17.43 -20.53
C MET A 289 22.42 -17.79 -21.15
N GLY A 290 21.94 -19.02 -20.96
CA GLY A 290 20.63 -19.47 -21.41
C GLY A 290 19.49 -18.59 -20.83
N VAL A 291 19.50 -18.40 -19.52
CA VAL A 291 18.53 -17.53 -18.84
C VAL A 291 18.60 -16.09 -19.37
N GLN A 292 19.78 -15.49 -19.46
CA GLN A 292 19.94 -14.11 -19.92
C GLN A 292 19.51 -13.92 -21.37
N VAL A 293 19.87 -14.85 -22.28
CA VAL A 293 19.46 -14.77 -23.69
C VAL A 293 17.95 -14.93 -23.84
N THR A 294 17.34 -15.84 -23.06
CA THR A 294 15.89 -16.04 -23.07
C THR A 294 15.17 -14.81 -22.55
N ALA A 295 15.59 -14.28 -21.42
CA ALA A 295 15.02 -13.06 -20.82
C ALA A 295 15.11 -11.87 -21.79
N ALA A 296 16.29 -11.62 -22.38
CA ALA A 296 16.47 -10.55 -23.36
C ALA A 296 15.64 -10.76 -24.64
N GLY A 297 15.47 -12.02 -25.06
CA GLY A 297 14.61 -12.37 -26.21
C GLY A 297 13.14 -12.06 -25.93
N LEU A 298 12.64 -12.45 -24.75
CA LEU A 298 11.27 -12.19 -24.32
C LEU A 298 11.01 -10.68 -24.14
N ALA A 299 11.94 -9.95 -23.52
CA ALA A 299 11.85 -8.50 -23.36
C ALA A 299 11.70 -7.81 -24.71
N ARG A 300 12.53 -8.15 -25.70
CA ARG A 300 12.43 -7.60 -27.07
C ARG A 300 11.12 -7.93 -27.75
N LEU A 301 10.61 -9.16 -27.58
CA LEU A 301 9.33 -9.56 -28.16
C LEU A 301 8.16 -8.76 -27.57
N ARG A 302 8.24 -8.40 -26.31
CA ARG A 302 7.21 -7.63 -25.59
C ARG A 302 7.43 -6.12 -25.70
N GLY A 303 8.50 -5.66 -26.33
CA GLY A 303 8.84 -4.24 -26.43
C GLY A 303 9.34 -3.63 -25.13
N HIS A 304 9.81 -4.46 -24.20
CA HIS A 304 10.39 -4.02 -22.92
C HIS A 304 11.86 -3.59 -23.05
N PRO A 305 12.34 -2.69 -22.17
CA PRO A 305 13.73 -2.25 -22.17
C PRO A 305 14.71 -3.35 -21.75
#